data_b0b550e581dd2fa240626a74db01e4b5
#
_entry.id   b0b550e581dd2fa240626a74db01e4b5
#
_cell.length_a   1.000
_cell.length_b   1.000
_cell.length_c   1.000
_cell.angle_alpha   90.00
_cell.angle_beta   90.00
_cell.angle_gamma   90.00
#
_symmetry.space_group_name_H-M   'P 1'
#
loop_
_entity.id
_entity.type
_entity.pdbx_description
1 polymer ?
#
loop_
_entity_poly.entity_id
_entity_poly.type
_entity_poly.pdbx_seq_one_letter_code
_entity_poly.pdbx_strand_id
1 'polypeptide(L)'
;EYLSSFYGCTYEESKQITFKILYGGIPDDIAKSIPFFRKTKEYTNELWSKYNRDNFIETDIYKRKLIKKNYTDMNRSKLLNYLLQAYETECNIKTIIELQRYLYEKKTKLVLYGYDSFTIDYNNSDGVDTLKEIKKILERNGHLTKAKMGKNLGELQSIQDRL
;
A
#
# COMPACT_ATOMS: atom_id res chain seq x y z
N GLU A 1 -2.27 -15.14 7.02
CA GLU A 1 -2.69 -16.42 7.64
C GLU A 1 -2.81 -17.54 6.58
N TYR A 2 -3.63 -17.43 5.51
CA TYR A 2 -3.79 -18.49 4.50
C TYR A 2 -2.44 -18.97 3.92
N LEU A 3 -1.57 -18.04 3.48
CA LEU A 3 -0.27 -18.40 2.89
C LEU A 3 0.71 -18.98 3.92
N SER A 4 0.70 -18.51 5.19
CA SER A 4 1.53 -19.10 6.24
C SER A 4 1.11 -20.53 6.57
N SER A 5 -0.19 -20.81 6.60
CA SER A 5 -0.71 -22.17 6.75
C SER A 5 -0.34 -23.05 5.56
N PHE A 6 -0.44 -22.54 4.33
CA PHE A 6 -0.07 -23.27 3.11
C PHE A 6 1.42 -23.63 3.06
N TYR A 7 2.29 -22.68 3.46
CA TYR A 7 3.74 -22.91 3.48
C TYR A 7 4.24 -23.65 4.73
N GLY A 8 3.39 -23.82 5.76
CA GLY A 8 3.77 -24.41 7.05
C GLY A 8 4.82 -23.58 7.79
N CYS A 9 4.77 -22.26 7.69
CA CYS A 9 5.76 -21.33 8.24
C CYS A 9 5.10 -20.17 8.98
N THR A 10 5.89 -19.35 9.67
CA THR A 10 5.41 -18.15 10.37
C THR A 10 4.86 -17.09 9.39
N TYR A 11 4.08 -16.15 9.92
CA TYR A 11 3.55 -15.03 9.11
C TYR A 11 4.67 -14.21 8.44
N GLU A 12 5.74 -13.90 9.17
CA GLU A 12 6.86 -13.12 8.62
C GLU A 12 7.61 -13.88 7.52
N GLU A 13 7.85 -15.17 7.70
CA GLU A 13 8.46 -16.02 6.66
C GLU A 13 7.56 -16.11 5.43
N SER A 14 6.26 -16.33 5.61
CA SER A 14 5.30 -16.38 4.49
C SER A 14 5.24 -15.06 3.72
N LYS A 15 5.36 -13.94 4.40
CA LYS A 15 5.44 -12.60 3.80
C LYS A 15 6.69 -12.47 2.91
N GLN A 16 7.86 -12.88 3.42
CA GLN A 16 9.11 -12.86 2.65
C GLN A 16 9.04 -13.75 1.41
N ILE A 17 8.51 -14.99 1.56
CA ILE A 17 8.31 -15.92 0.45
C ILE A 17 7.38 -15.30 -0.60
N THR A 18 6.25 -14.73 -0.16
CA THR A 18 5.26 -14.10 -1.04
C THR A 18 5.87 -12.95 -1.83
N PHE A 19 6.60 -12.05 -1.18
CA PHE A 19 7.28 -10.95 -1.88
C PHE A 19 8.34 -11.45 -2.87
N LYS A 20 9.14 -12.46 -2.49
CA LYS A 20 10.12 -13.05 -3.39
C LYS A 20 9.46 -13.60 -4.66
N ILE A 21 8.32 -14.27 -4.54
CA ILE A 21 7.55 -14.81 -5.68
C ILE A 21 6.96 -13.67 -6.52
N LEU A 22 6.35 -12.66 -5.91
CA LEU A 22 5.74 -11.54 -6.63
C LEU A 22 6.79 -10.70 -7.38
N TYR A 23 7.94 -10.42 -6.74
CA TYR A 23 9.00 -9.59 -7.33
C TYR A 23 9.92 -10.38 -8.28
N GLY A 24 10.15 -11.66 -8.02
CA GLY A 24 10.99 -12.53 -8.85
C GLY A 24 10.28 -13.14 -10.06
N GLY A 25 8.95 -13.10 -10.06
CA GLY A 25 8.10 -13.78 -11.03
C GLY A 25 7.46 -15.04 -10.44
N ILE A 26 6.20 -15.28 -10.80
CA ILE A 26 5.38 -16.36 -10.23
C ILE A 26 5.65 -17.67 -11.00
N PRO A 27 6.26 -18.72 -10.36
CA PRO A 27 6.45 -20.02 -10.97
C PRO A 27 5.14 -20.71 -11.35
N ASP A 28 5.18 -21.59 -12.36
CA ASP A 28 3.97 -22.27 -12.85
C ASP A 28 3.36 -23.25 -11.84
N ASP A 29 4.17 -23.95 -11.09
CA ASP A 29 3.77 -24.88 -10.04
C ASP A 29 3.04 -24.13 -8.88
N ILE A 30 3.60 -23.00 -8.44
CA ILE A 30 2.97 -22.14 -7.43
C ILE A 30 1.65 -21.56 -7.94
N ALA A 31 1.60 -21.09 -9.18
CA ALA A 31 0.37 -20.57 -9.78
C ALA A 31 -0.73 -21.65 -9.90
N LYS A 32 -0.36 -22.90 -10.18
CA LYS A 32 -1.30 -24.03 -10.22
C LYS A 32 -1.87 -24.35 -8.83
N SER A 33 -1.05 -24.28 -7.80
CA SER A 33 -1.42 -24.70 -6.44
C SER A 33 -2.19 -23.63 -5.66
N ILE A 34 -1.93 -22.34 -5.92
CA ILE A 34 -2.48 -21.24 -5.14
C ILE A 34 -3.29 -20.29 -6.04
N PRO A 35 -4.63 -20.22 -5.88
CA PRO A 35 -5.50 -19.38 -6.71
C PRO A 35 -5.11 -17.90 -6.75
N PHE A 36 -4.61 -17.35 -5.64
CA PHE A 36 -4.10 -15.98 -5.57
C PHE A 36 -2.97 -15.75 -6.59
N PHE A 37 -1.94 -16.61 -6.59
CA PHE A 37 -0.82 -16.46 -7.52
C PHE A 37 -1.22 -16.75 -8.98
N ARG A 38 -2.17 -17.64 -9.21
CA ARG A 38 -2.70 -17.88 -10.56
C ARG A 38 -3.34 -16.60 -11.11
N LYS A 39 -4.27 -16.01 -10.38
CA LYS A 39 -4.93 -14.76 -10.80
C LYS A 39 -3.94 -13.61 -10.98
N THR A 40 -2.97 -13.48 -10.07
CA THR A 40 -1.92 -12.46 -10.17
C THR A 40 -1.06 -12.67 -11.41
N LYS A 41 -0.73 -13.92 -11.75
CA LYS A 41 0.04 -14.23 -12.96
C LYS A 41 -0.73 -13.95 -14.25
N GLU A 42 -2.01 -14.32 -14.30
CA GLU A 42 -2.93 -14.00 -15.41
C GLU A 42 -2.99 -12.49 -15.61
N TYR A 43 -3.30 -11.74 -14.56
CA TYR A 43 -3.31 -10.26 -14.58
C TYR A 43 -1.98 -9.66 -15.04
N THR A 44 -0.87 -10.16 -14.54
CA THR A 44 0.47 -9.68 -14.94
C THR A 44 0.75 -9.92 -16.43
N ASN A 45 0.28 -11.04 -16.99
CA ASN A 45 0.43 -11.35 -18.40
C ASN A 45 -0.44 -10.42 -19.27
N GLU A 46 -1.68 -10.16 -18.87
CA GLU A 46 -2.57 -9.21 -19.55
C GLU A 46 -1.98 -7.79 -19.53
N LEU A 47 -1.50 -7.35 -18.35
CA LEU A 47 -0.83 -6.07 -18.17
C LEU A 47 0.39 -5.93 -19.09
N TRP A 48 1.22 -6.96 -19.17
CA TRP A 48 2.39 -6.99 -20.04
C TRP A 48 2.01 -6.93 -21.52
N SER A 49 0.97 -7.67 -21.92
CA SER A 49 0.46 -7.65 -23.29
C SER A 49 -0.06 -6.25 -23.66
N LYS A 50 -0.81 -5.61 -22.76
CA LYS A 50 -1.30 -4.24 -22.93
C LYS A 50 -0.14 -3.23 -23.05
N TYR A 51 0.85 -3.32 -22.14
CA TYR A 51 2.02 -2.46 -22.15
C TYR A 51 2.82 -2.55 -23.45
N ASN A 52 2.96 -3.75 -24.03
CA ASN A 52 3.67 -3.93 -25.29
C ASN A 52 2.87 -3.46 -26.51
N ARG A 53 1.53 -3.60 -26.48
CA ARG A 53 0.65 -3.15 -27.56
C ARG A 53 0.53 -1.62 -27.58
N ASP A 54 0.27 -1.02 -26.42
CA ASP A 54 -0.11 0.39 -26.30
C ASP A 54 1.10 1.30 -26.04
N ASN A 55 2.28 0.71 -25.73
CA ASN A 55 3.52 1.39 -25.33
C ASN A 55 3.43 2.15 -24.00
N PHE A 56 2.37 1.98 -23.24
CA PHE A 56 2.20 2.49 -21.90
C PHE A 56 1.12 1.71 -21.16
N ILE A 57 1.07 1.90 -19.83
CA ILE A 57 -0.09 1.62 -19.00
C ILE A 57 -0.41 2.83 -18.13
N GLU A 58 -1.67 2.95 -17.71
CA GLU A 58 -2.13 4.02 -16.84
C GLU A 58 -2.53 3.48 -15.48
N THR A 59 -2.31 4.29 -14.44
CA THR A 59 -2.90 4.07 -13.12
C THR A 59 -4.39 4.42 -13.12
N ASP A 60 -5.15 3.82 -12.19
CA ASP A 60 -6.61 3.96 -12.20
C ASP A 60 -7.10 5.32 -11.65
N ILE A 61 -6.40 5.89 -10.67
CA ILE A 61 -6.85 7.08 -9.94
C ILE A 61 -6.50 8.36 -10.70
N TYR A 62 -5.21 8.63 -10.92
CA TYR A 62 -4.75 9.88 -11.54
C TYR A 62 -4.32 9.73 -12.99
N LYS A 63 -4.55 8.54 -13.60
CA LYS A 63 -4.22 8.26 -15.02
C LYS A 63 -2.74 8.53 -15.37
N ARG A 64 -1.87 8.33 -14.38
CA ARG A 64 -0.42 8.45 -14.56
C ARG A 64 0.07 7.37 -15.51
N LYS A 65 0.85 7.77 -16.52
CA LYS A 65 1.36 6.86 -17.57
C LYS A 65 2.75 6.32 -17.22
N LEU A 66 2.88 5.00 -17.23
CA LEU A 66 4.16 4.30 -17.28
C LEU A 66 4.49 4.04 -18.76
N ILE A 67 5.29 4.92 -19.35
CA ILE A 67 5.56 4.93 -20.80
C ILE A 67 6.77 4.07 -21.09
N LYS A 68 6.66 3.13 -22.06
CA LYS A 68 7.68 2.12 -22.38
C LYS A 68 9.04 2.70 -22.70
N LYS A 69 9.11 3.79 -23.45
CA LYS A 69 10.37 4.43 -23.84
C LYS A 69 11.20 4.97 -22.66
N ASN A 70 10.59 5.14 -21.48
CA ASN A 70 11.26 5.66 -20.29
C ASN A 70 12.00 4.57 -19.49
N TYR A 71 11.88 3.30 -19.90
CA TYR A 71 12.43 2.16 -19.17
C TYR A 71 13.17 1.23 -20.13
N THR A 72 14.45 0.97 -19.87
CA THR A 72 15.31 0.16 -20.76
C THR A 72 15.23 -1.35 -20.49
N ASP A 73 14.96 -1.73 -19.24
CA ASP A 73 15.04 -3.12 -18.78
C ASP A 73 13.74 -3.60 -18.10
N MET A 74 12.60 -3.09 -18.59
CA MET A 74 11.28 -3.49 -18.09
C MET A 74 10.98 -4.96 -18.36
N ASN A 75 10.46 -5.64 -17.36
CA ASN A 75 9.91 -6.99 -17.47
C ASN A 75 8.55 -7.07 -16.76
N ARG A 76 7.88 -8.24 -16.84
CA ARG A 76 6.53 -8.43 -16.29
C ARG A 76 6.44 -8.12 -14.79
N SER A 77 7.37 -8.64 -14.00
CA SER A 77 7.38 -8.44 -12.55
C SER A 77 7.68 -6.99 -12.16
N LYS A 78 8.66 -6.35 -12.83
CA LYS A 78 8.95 -4.92 -12.63
C LYS A 78 7.74 -4.04 -12.98
N LEU A 79 7.06 -4.36 -14.09
CA LEU A 79 5.87 -3.60 -14.51
C LEU A 79 4.75 -3.67 -13.47
N LEU A 80 4.46 -4.88 -12.95
CA LEU A 80 3.49 -5.05 -11.86
C LEU A 80 3.90 -4.25 -10.63
N ASN A 81 5.17 -4.33 -10.22
CA ASN A 81 5.66 -3.62 -9.04
C ASN A 81 5.56 -2.11 -9.18
N TYR A 82 5.93 -1.55 -10.32
CA TYR A 82 5.80 -0.11 -10.56
C TYR A 82 4.35 0.34 -10.58
N LEU A 83 3.44 -0.47 -11.14
CA LEU A 83 2.02 -0.18 -11.12
C LEU A 83 1.46 -0.20 -9.69
N LEU A 84 1.81 -1.21 -8.88
CA LEU A 84 1.37 -1.31 -7.49
C LEU A 84 1.89 -0.15 -6.64
N GLN A 85 3.17 0.21 -6.76
CA GLN A 85 3.77 1.35 -6.06
C GLN A 85 3.15 2.69 -6.48
N ALA A 86 2.88 2.86 -7.78
CA ALA A 86 2.20 4.04 -8.28
C ALA A 86 0.77 4.13 -7.74
N TYR A 87 0.04 3.03 -7.71
CA TYR A 87 -1.32 2.96 -7.15
C TYR A 87 -1.34 3.25 -5.65
N GLU A 88 -0.43 2.67 -4.88
CA GLU A 88 -0.27 2.95 -3.46
C GLU A 88 -0.01 4.45 -3.22
N THR A 89 0.93 5.04 -3.97
CA THR A 89 1.21 6.49 -3.89
C THR A 89 -0.02 7.32 -4.18
N GLU A 90 -0.80 6.98 -5.20
CA GLU A 90 -2.03 7.70 -5.56
C GLU A 90 -3.11 7.58 -4.48
N CYS A 91 -3.29 6.41 -3.88
CA CYS A 91 -4.18 6.21 -2.74
C CYS A 91 -3.76 7.10 -1.55
N ASN A 92 -2.46 7.12 -1.25
CA ASN A 92 -1.93 7.91 -0.14
C ASN A 92 -2.04 9.42 -0.38
N ILE A 93 -1.82 9.91 -1.60
CA ILE A 93 -2.05 11.32 -1.95
C ILE A 93 -3.51 11.70 -1.75
N LYS A 94 -4.45 10.86 -2.17
CA LYS A 94 -5.88 11.08 -1.93
C LYS A 94 -6.19 11.15 -0.43
N THR A 95 -5.64 10.25 0.35
CA THR A 95 -5.78 10.22 1.81
C THR A 95 -5.19 11.47 2.46
N ILE A 96 -4.01 11.95 2.01
CA ILE A 96 -3.39 13.20 2.49
C ILE A 96 -4.32 14.39 2.27
N ILE A 97 -4.91 14.50 1.08
CA ILE A 97 -5.83 15.59 0.76
C ILE A 97 -7.07 15.56 1.68
N GLU A 98 -7.62 14.38 1.93
CA GLU A 98 -8.77 14.22 2.84
C GLU A 98 -8.38 14.56 4.29
N LEU A 99 -7.22 14.09 4.77
CA LEU A 99 -6.71 14.44 6.09
C LEU A 99 -6.47 15.95 6.25
N GLN A 100 -5.84 16.58 5.26
CA GLN A 100 -5.60 18.04 5.30
C GLN A 100 -6.91 18.82 5.34
N ARG A 101 -7.92 18.42 4.58
CA ARG A 101 -9.25 19.06 4.63
C ARG A 101 -9.90 18.89 6.00
N TYR A 102 -9.86 17.70 6.58
CA TYR A 102 -10.43 17.43 7.89
C TYR A 102 -9.70 18.18 9.01
N LEU A 103 -8.37 18.31 8.91
CA LEU A 103 -7.52 18.96 9.91
C LEU A 103 -7.38 20.48 9.72
N TYR A 104 -8.02 21.07 8.71
CA TYR A 104 -7.81 22.48 8.34
C TYR A 104 -8.03 23.45 9.51
N GLU A 105 -9.15 23.32 10.24
CA GLU A 105 -9.51 24.19 11.38
C GLU A 105 -9.06 23.62 12.73
N LYS A 106 -8.38 22.47 12.76
CA LYS A 106 -7.90 21.83 13.98
C LYS A 106 -6.49 22.28 14.34
N LYS A 107 -6.13 22.15 15.62
CA LYS A 107 -4.76 22.33 16.08
C LYS A 107 -3.86 21.14 15.75
N THR A 108 -4.45 19.95 15.68
CA THR A 108 -3.81 18.73 15.19
C THR A 108 -3.39 18.87 13.72
N LYS A 109 -2.16 18.47 13.38
CA LYS A 109 -1.60 18.64 12.04
C LYS A 109 -0.95 17.35 11.52
N LEU A 110 -1.12 17.09 10.23
CA LEU A 110 -0.30 16.11 9.51
C LEU A 110 1.09 16.73 9.28
N VAL A 111 2.15 16.13 9.84
CA VAL A 111 3.51 16.69 9.77
C VAL A 111 4.45 15.91 8.86
N LEU A 112 4.23 14.60 8.70
CA LEU A 112 5.09 13.78 7.84
C LEU A 112 4.27 12.65 7.20
N TYR A 113 4.57 12.38 5.94
CA TYR A 113 4.16 11.18 5.22
C TYR A 113 5.41 10.40 4.79
N GLY A 114 5.48 9.13 5.14
CA GLY A 114 6.57 8.24 4.79
C GLY A 114 6.02 6.91 4.27
N TYR A 115 5.88 6.77 2.95
CA TYR A 115 5.40 5.57 2.25
C TYR A 115 4.10 4.98 2.81
N ASP A 116 4.18 4.11 3.81
CA ASP A 116 3.08 3.40 4.47
C ASP A 116 2.70 4.00 5.84
N SER A 117 3.26 5.15 6.20
CA SER A 117 3.05 5.76 7.51
C SER A 117 2.72 7.26 7.43
N PHE A 118 1.89 7.70 8.38
CA PHE A 118 1.50 9.09 8.57
C PHE A 118 1.87 9.51 9.98
N THR A 119 2.65 10.57 10.12
CA THR A 119 2.97 11.17 11.42
C THR A 119 2.13 12.41 11.62
N ILE A 120 1.44 12.46 12.76
CA ILE A 120 0.48 13.49 13.10
C ILE A 120 0.91 14.10 14.43
N ASP A 121 1.04 15.43 14.46
CA ASP A 121 1.19 16.21 15.69
C ASP A 121 -0.20 16.43 16.27
N TYR A 122 -0.55 15.61 17.28
CA TYR A 122 -1.87 15.62 17.88
C TYR A 122 -1.97 16.63 19.02
N ASN A 123 -2.96 17.52 18.93
CA ASN A 123 -3.28 18.45 20.00
C ASN A 123 -4.48 17.93 20.81
N ASN A 124 -4.29 17.76 22.13
CA ASN A 124 -5.30 17.23 23.03
C ASN A 124 -6.61 18.04 23.07
N SER A 125 -6.57 19.34 22.74
CA SER A 125 -7.78 20.19 22.70
C SER A 125 -8.76 19.79 21.59
N ASP A 126 -8.30 19.05 20.56
CA ASP A 126 -9.17 18.58 19.48
C ASP A 126 -9.96 17.31 19.85
N GLY A 127 -9.65 16.71 20.99
CA GLY A 127 -10.38 15.56 21.52
C GLY A 127 -10.10 14.23 20.82
N VAL A 128 -10.43 13.14 21.51
CA VAL A 128 -10.17 11.75 21.04
C VAL A 128 -10.94 11.41 19.76
N ASP A 129 -12.08 12.03 19.52
CA ASP A 129 -12.87 11.78 18.31
C ASP A 129 -12.15 12.25 17.05
N THR A 130 -11.21 13.20 17.16
CA THR A 130 -10.33 13.57 16.07
C THR A 130 -9.42 12.41 15.66
N LEU A 131 -8.87 11.65 16.63
CA LEU A 131 -8.05 10.47 16.33
C LEU A 131 -8.87 9.35 15.67
N LYS A 132 -10.11 9.13 16.13
CA LYS A 132 -11.02 8.14 15.52
C LYS A 132 -11.36 8.49 14.07
N GLU A 133 -11.65 9.77 13.79
CA GLU A 133 -11.94 10.18 12.41
C GLU A 133 -10.69 10.13 11.51
N ILE A 134 -9.50 10.50 12.03
CA ILE A 134 -8.23 10.30 11.32
C ILE A 134 -8.06 8.81 10.95
N LYS A 135 -8.23 7.90 11.91
CA LYS A 135 -8.16 6.46 11.66
C LYS A 135 -9.13 6.02 10.57
N LYS A 136 -10.38 6.45 10.65
CA LYS A 136 -11.42 6.15 9.65
C LYS A 136 -11.06 6.67 8.26
N ILE A 137 -10.47 7.86 8.14
CA ILE A 137 -9.97 8.40 6.87
C ILE A 137 -8.83 7.51 6.33
N LEU A 138 -7.87 7.13 7.17
CA LEU A 138 -6.75 6.27 6.79
C LEU A 138 -7.20 4.88 6.34
N GLU A 139 -8.25 4.33 6.95
CA GLU A 139 -8.77 2.99 6.67
C GLU A 139 -9.82 2.94 5.54
N ARG A 140 -10.20 4.09 4.98
CA ARG A 140 -11.28 4.18 3.96
C ARG A 140 -11.02 3.35 2.70
N ASN A 141 -9.77 3.10 2.36
CA ASN A 141 -9.36 2.26 1.22
C ASN A 141 -9.26 0.76 1.59
N GLY A 142 -9.74 0.34 2.77
CA GLY A 142 -9.70 -1.04 3.24
C GLY A 142 -8.36 -1.47 3.85
N HIS A 143 -7.42 -0.54 4.04
CA HIS A 143 -6.15 -0.81 4.71
C HIS A 143 -6.31 -0.65 6.23
N LEU A 144 -6.01 -1.70 6.98
CA LEU A 144 -5.99 -1.62 8.44
C LEU A 144 -4.74 -0.84 8.90
N THR A 145 -4.94 0.08 9.83
CA THR A 145 -3.86 0.89 10.40
C THR A 145 -3.49 0.46 11.80
N LYS A 146 -2.20 0.57 12.13
CA LYS A 146 -1.68 0.43 13.49
C LYS A 146 -1.35 1.83 14.02
N ALA A 147 -2.01 2.23 15.10
CA ALA A 147 -1.80 3.54 15.71
C ALA A 147 -0.85 3.44 16.90
N LYS A 148 0.12 4.34 16.93
CA LYS A 148 1.05 4.52 18.05
C LYS A 148 1.10 6.00 18.45
N MET A 149 1.28 6.29 19.72
CA MET A 149 1.41 7.64 20.25
C MET A 149 2.57 7.73 21.23
N GLY A 150 3.24 8.87 21.27
CA GLY A 150 4.34 9.17 22.20
C GLY A 150 4.70 10.65 22.14
N LYS A 151 5.55 11.10 23.06
CA LYS A 151 6.05 12.48 23.06
C LYS A 151 7.05 12.77 21.93
N ASN A 152 7.68 11.73 21.42
CA ASN A 152 8.61 11.75 20.30
C ASN A 152 8.60 10.40 19.60
N LEU A 153 9.25 10.27 18.45
CA LEU A 153 9.26 9.05 17.61
C LEU A 153 9.98 7.86 18.29
N GLY A 154 10.84 8.09 19.28
CA GLY A 154 11.55 7.04 20.02
C GLY A 154 10.73 6.41 21.13
N GLU A 155 9.63 7.03 21.55
CA GLU A 155 8.81 6.60 22.71
C GLU A 155 7.39 6.20 22.29
N LEU A 156 7.19 5.74 21.07
CA LEU A 156 5.87 5.39 20.54
C LEU A 156 5.34 4.10 21.15
N GLN A 157 4.15 4.17 21.75
CA GLN A 157 3.39 3.04 22.30
C GLN A 157 2.10 2.82 21.54
N SER A 158 1.66 1.56 21.41
CA SER A 158 0.39 1.23 20.77
C SER A 158 -0.78 1.87 21.51
N ILE A 159 -1.68 2.48 20.73
CA ILE A 159 -2.96 3.01 21.24
C ILE A 159 -4.16 2.35 20.55
N GLN A 160 -3.96 1.20 19.92
CA GLN A 160 -4.97 0.52 19.10
C GLN A 160 -6.27 0.27 19.89
N ASP A 161 -6.15 -0.08 21.18
CA ASP A 161 -7.30 -0.38 22.04
C ASP A 161 -8.08 0.87 22.49
N ARG A 162 -7.58 2.06 22.15
CA ARG A 162 -8.20 3.36 22.50
C ARG A 162 -8.91 4.01 21.31
N LEU A 163 -8.81 3.43 20.13
CA LEU A 163 -9.35 3.89 18.84
C LEU A 163 -10.28 2.85 18.22
#